data_f15a9f5d487c5304ec9f8007891aab34
#
_entry.id   f15a9f5d487c5304ec9f8007891aab34
#
_cell.length_a   1.000
_cell.length_b   1.000
_cell.length_c   1.000
_cell.angle_alpha   90.00
_cell.angle_beta   90.00
_cell.angle_gamma   90.00
#
_symmetry.space_group_name_H-M   'P 1'
#
loop_
_entity.id
_entity.type
_entity.pdbx_description
1 polymer ?
#
loop_
_entity_poly.entity_id
_entity_poly.type
_entity_poly.pdbx_seq_one_letter_code
_entity_poly.pdbx_strand_id
1 'polypeptide(L)'
;MNQYKLKFLQNKLIQYTGSSQALPIIMKHLVETAQILKGYGAPDYLVDAGLFHSIYGEESSRNMPKNLYLTRQELVGIIGEQSEQIVHEFCSLPDPRSQNILLYPDGQLKEDLILLDKANEEQMNG
;
A
#
# COMPACT_ATOMS: atom_id res chain seq x y z
N MET A 1 -15.61 1.16 -2.41
CA MET A 1 -14.57 1.79 -1.59
C MET A 1 -15.04 3.13 -1.10
N ASN A 2 -14.53 3.56 0.04
CA ASN A 2 -14.87 4.83 0.66
C ASN A 2 -14.35 5.99 -0.20
N GLN A 3 -15.25 6.89 -0.59
CA GLN A 3 -14.92 8.05 -1.45
C GLN A 3 -13.91 8.99 -0.79
N TYR A 4 -14.02 9.15 0.54
CA TYR A 4 -13.11 10.01 1.28
C TYR A 4 -11.67 9.50 1.21
N LYS A 5 -11.48 8.18 1.39
CA LYS A 5 -10.16 7.56 1.33
C LYS A 5 -9.57 7.66 -0.08
N LEU A 6 -10.39 7.41 -1.10
CA LEU A 6 -9.94 7.54 -2.50
C LEU A 6 -9.50 8.95 -2.84
N LYS A 7 -10.27 9.95 -2.40
CA LYS A 7 -9.95 11.35 -2.65
C LYS A 7 -8.68 11.78 -1.92
N PHE A 8 -8.52 11.35 -0.67
CA PHE A 8 -7.31 11.62 0.10
C PHE A 8 -6.08 11.01 -0.60
N LEU A 9 -6.18 9.75 -1.01
CA LEU A 9 -5.12 9.06 -1.74
C LEU A 9 -4.75 9.81 -3.02
N GLN A 10 -5.75 10.17 -3.82
CA GLN A 10 -5.53 10.88 -5.07
C GLN A 10 -4.81 12.21 -4.84
N ASN A 11 -5.25 12.99 -3.86
CA ASN A 11 -4.65 14.29 -3.55
C ASN A 11 -3.19 14.16 -3.12
N LYS A 12 -2.87 13.16 -2.29
CA LYS A 12 -1.50 12.93 -1.84
C LYS A 12 -0.59 12.44 -2.96
N LEU A 13 -1.10 11.59 -3.84
CA LEU A 13 -0.34 11.11 -4.99
C LEU A 13 -0.06 12.23 -5.99
N ILE A 14 -1.00 13.13 -6.21
CA ILE A 14 -0.79 14.31 -7.07
C ILE A 14 0.35 15.16 -6.52
N GLN A 15 0.34 15.44 -5.21
CA GLN A 15 1.39 16.22 -4.57
C GLN A 15 2.76 15.53 -4.70
N TYR A 16 2.75 14.21 -4.56
CA TYR A 16 3.96 13.40 -4.56
C TYR A 16 4.58 13.25 -5.95
N THR A 17 3.77 12.91 -6.95
CA THR A 17 4.27 12.64 -8.29
C THR A 17 4.53 13.90 -9.09
N GLY A 18 3.83 14.97 -8.78
CA GLY A 18 3.89 16.23 -9.54
C GLY A 18 3.45 16.06 -10.98
N SER A 19 2.90 14.90 -11.36
CA SER A 19 2.56 14.57 -12.73
C SER A 19 1.18 13.95 -12.80
N SER A 20 0.31 14.53 -13.63
CA SER A 20 -1.01 13.96 -13.86
C SER A 20 -0.97 12.70 -14.74
N GLN A 21 0.13 12.45 -15.45
CA GLN A 21 0.23 11.30 -16.35
C GLN A 21 0.47 9.99 -15.63
N ALA A 22 1.26 10.00 -14.54
CA ALA A 22 1.53 8.79 -13.76
C ALA A 22 0.36 8.42 -12.85
N LEU A 23 -0.48 9.38 -12.48
CA LEU A 23 -1.54 9.19 -11.51
C LEU A 23 -2.54 8.09 -11.87
N PRO A 24 -3.09 8.02 -13.10
CA PRO A 24 -4.04 6.96 -13.41
C PRO A 24 -3.47 5.55 -13.29
N ILE A 25 -2.19 5.38 -13.64
CA ILE A 25 -1.51 4.08 -13.57
C ILE A 25 -1.34 3.65 -12.12
N ILE A 26 -0.88 4.57 -11.27
CA ILE A 26 -0.68 4.31 -9.84
C ILE A 26 -2.01 4.05 -9.16
N MET A 27 -3.03 4.86 -9.43
CA MET A 27 -4.36 4.69 -8.85
C MET A 27 -4.96 3.34 -9.23
N LYS A 28 -4.84 2.95 -10.49
CA LYS A 28 -5.33 1.65 -10.95
C LYS A 28 -4.65 0.51 -10.18
N HIS A 29 -3.33 0.56 -10.04
CA HIS A 29 -2.57 -0.44 -9.30
C HIS A 29 -3.06 -0.56 -7.86
N LEU A 30 -3.21 0.56 -7.17
CA LEU A 30 -3.62 0.57 -5.76
C LEU A 30 -5.05 0.10 -5.57
N VAL A 31 -5.97 0.62 -6.39
CA VAL A 31 -7.39 0.25 -6.31
C VAL A 31 -7.58 -1.23 -6.62
N GLU A 32 -6.93 -1.75 -7.67
CA GLU A 32 -7.06 -3.15 -8.04
C GLU A 32 -6.43 -4.07 -7.01
N THR A 33 -5.31 -3.68 -6.40
CA THR A 33 -4.73 -4.46 -5.30
C THR A 33 -5.71 -4.59 -4.13
N ALA A 34 -6.37 -3.48 -3.77
CA ALA A 34 -7.38 -3.50 -2.72
C ALA A 34 -8.57 -4.40 -3.09
N GLN A 35 -9.00 -4.36 -4.35
CA GLN A 35 -10.09 -5.20 -4.83
C GLN A 35 -9.73 -6.69 -4.81
N ILE A 36 -8.50 -7.03 -5.15
CA ILE A 36 -8.00 -8.40 -5.08
C ILE A 36 -8.02 -8.89 -3.62
N LEU A 37 -7.54 -8.08 -2.68
CA LEU A 37 -7.60 -8.42 -1.25
C LEU A 37 -9.03 -8.65 -0.78
N LYS A 38 -9.96 -7.80 -1.21
CA LYS A 38 -11.37 -7.98 -0.89
C LYS A 38 -11.89 -9.30 -1.46
N GLY A 39 -11.49 -9.65 -2.68
CA GLY A 39 -11.85 -10.91 -3.31
C GLY A 39 -11.32 -12.14 -2.57
N TYR A 40 -10.19 -12.00 -1.88
CA TYR A 40 -9.66 -13.07 -1.02
C TYR A 40 -10.44 -13.21 0.29
N GLY A 41 -11.35 -12.30 0.60
CA GLY A 41 -12.03 -12.27 1.88
C GLY A 41 -11.22 -11.60 2.98
N ALA A 42 -10.23 -10.79 2.63
CA ALA A 42 -9.40 -10.09 3.61
C ALA A 42 -10.24 -9.10 4.44
N PRO A 43 -9.88 -8.88 5.71
CA PRO A 43 -10.59 -7.91 6.54
C PRO A 43 -10.38 -6.48 6.03
N ASP A 44 -11.30 -5.59 6.42
CA ASP A 44 -11.30 -4.21 5.92
C ASP A 44 -9.98 -3.48 6.19
N TYR A 45 -9.35 -3.73 7.34
CA TYR A 45 -8.07 -3.07 7.65
C TYR A 45 -6.97 -3.44 6.63
N LEU A 46 -6.99 -4.67 6.13
CA LEU A 46 -6.00 -5.12 5.15
C LEU A 46 -6.33 -4.60 3.75
N VAL A 47 -7.62 -4.51 3.41
CA VAL A 47 -8.06 -3.90 2.15
C VAL A 47 -7.62 -2.43 2.12
N ASP A 48 -7.79 -1.70 3.22
CA ASP A 48 -7.32 -0.31 3.33
C ASP A 48 -5.80 -0.21 3.19
N ALA A 49 -5.06 -1.13 3.82
CA ALA A 49 -3.61 -1.18 3.65
C ALA A 49 -3.23 -1.41 2.18
N GLY A 50 -3.96 -2.26 1.48
CA GLY A 50 -3.74 -2.49 0.05
C GLY A 50 -3.96 -1.24 -0.78
N LEU A 51 -4.99 -0.46 -0.44
CA LEU A 51 -5.28 0.79 -1.14
C LEU A 51 -4.15 1.81 -0.99
N PHE A 52 -3.45 1.80 0.13
CA PHE A 52 -2.42 2.80 0.43
C PHE A 52 -0.99 2.23 0.41
N HIS A 53 -0.79 1.00 -0.08
CA HIS A 53 0.48 0.29 0.14
C HIS A 53 1.72 0.93 -0.48
N SER A 54 1.58 1.86 -1.40
CA SER A 54 2.71 2.56 -2.02
C SER A 54 2.78 4.04 -1.65
N ILE A 55 1.92 4.50 -0.74
CA ILE A 55 1.77 5.96 -0.52
C ILE A 55 3.01 6.62 0.08
N TYR A 56 3.82 5.88 0.85
CA TYR A 56 5.07 6.42 1.41
C TYR A 56 6.24 6.35 0.42
N GLY A 57 6.04 5.78 -0.76
CA GLY A 57 7.10 5.35 -1.63
C GLY A 57 7.60 3.99 -1.18
N GLU A 58 8.54 3.40 -1.88
CA GLU A 58 9.06 2.07 -1.58
C GLU A 58 10.57 2.08 -1.60
N GLU A 59 11.18 1.57 -0.52
CA GLU A 59 12.64 1.46 -0.44
C GLU A 59 13.21 0.62 -1.58
N SER A 60 12.48 -0.42 -1.98
CA SER A 60 12.88 -1.32 -3.04
C SER A 60 12.49 -0.84 -4.43
N SER A 61 11.68 0.21 -4.56
CA SER A 61 11.19 0.69 -5.84
C SER A 61 11.99 1.88 -6.33
N ARG A 62 12.43 1.82 -7.60
CA ARG A 62 13.09 2.93 -8.26
C ARG A 62 12.11 3.93 -8.83
N ASN A 63 10.83 3.54 -8.96
CA ASN A 63 9.78 4.34 -9.59
C ASN A 63 8.96 5.14 -8.59
N MET A 64 9.08 4.81 -7.30
CA MET A 64 8.31 5.44 -6.22
C MET A 64 9.27 5.88 -5.12
N PRO A 65 9.93 7.02 -5.27
CA PRO A 65 10.81 7.53 -4.21
C PRO A 65 10.02 7.88 -2.96
N LYS A 66 10.72 8.09 -1.86
CA LYS A 66 10.10 8.37 -0.56
C LYS A 66 9.18 9.58 -0.63
N ASN A 67 7.95 9.44 -0.13
CA ASN A 67 6.96 10.51 -0.11
C ASN A 67 7.17 11.41 1.11
N LEU A 68 7.55 12.68 0.87
CA LEU A 68 7.80 13.65 1.92
C LEU A 68 6.57 14.51 2.27
N TYR A 69 5.45 14.32 1.57
CA TYR A 69 4.23 15.12 1.76
C TYR A 69 3.21 14.48 2.69
N LEU A 70 3.55 13.34 3.29
CA LEU A 70 2.63 12.59 4.14
C LEU A 70 3.34 12.13 5.42
N THR A 71 2.73 12.41 6.57
CA THR A 71 3.22 11.88 7.84
C THR A 71 2.46 10.61 8.21
N ARG A 72 3.08 9.78 9.05
CA ARG A 72 2.42 8.57 9.56
C ARG A 72 1.14 8.90 10.31
N GLN A 73 1.16 9.98 11.11
CA GLN A 73 -0.01 10.40 11.88
C GLN A 73 -1.18 10.79 10.99
N GLU A 74 -0.91 11.48 9.88
CA GLU A 74 -1.96 11.79 8.91
C GLU A 74 -2.63 10.52 8.39
N LEU A 75 -1.84 9.54 8.01
CA LEU A 75 -2.38 8.30 7.46
C LEU A 75 -3.12 7.50 8.54
N VAL A 76 -2.63 7.46 9.77
CA VAL A 76 -3.34 6.83 10.89
C VAL A 76 -4.73 7.44 11.04
N GLY A 77 -4.87 8.75 10.90
CA GLY A 77 -6.16 9.42 10.98
C GLY A 77 -7.14 9.00 9.88
N ILE A 78 -6.64 8.48 8.78
CA ILE A 78 -7.46 8.08 7.63
C ILE A 78 -7.79 6.58 7.66
N ILE A 79 -6.81 5.72 7.93
CA ILE A 79 -6.99 4.27 7.82
C ILE A 79 -6.80 3.51 9.14
N GLY A 80 -6.41 4.19 10.20
CA GLY A 80 -6.19 3.57 11.52
C GLY A 80 -4.78 3.04 11.69
N GLU A 81 -4.42 2.75 12.95
CA GLU A 81 -3.07 2.34 13.31
C GLU A 81 -2.67 1.00 12.70
N GLN A 82 -3.57 0.03 12.69
CA GLN A 82 -3.28 -1.31 12.19
C GLN A 82 -2.97 -1.29 10.69
N SER A 83 -3.81 -0.61 9.91
CA SER A 83 -3.60 -0.49 8.47
C SER A 83 -2.34 0.30 8.16
N GLU A 84 -2.10 1.39 8.90
CA GLU A 84 -0.93 2.22 8.69
C GLU A 84 0.36 1.46 9.00
N GLN A 85 0.39 0.65 10.06
CA GLN A 85 1.56 -0.16 10.37
C GLN A 85 1.90 -1.11 9.22
N ILE A 86 0.89 -1.76 8.64
CA ILE A 86 1.10 -2.66 7.50
C ILE A 86 1.68 -1.89 6.31
N VAL A 87 1.13 -0.71 6.00
CA VAL A 87 1.63 0.15 4.93
C VAL A 87 3.09 0.55 5.18
N HIS A 88 3.39 0.99 6.41
CA HIS A 88 4.74 1.41 6.77
C HIS A 88 5.74 0.28 6.61
N GLU A 89 5.41 -0.91 7.14
CA GLU A 89 6.29 -2.07 7.04
C GLU A 89 6.48 -2.49 5.58
N PHE A 90 5.39 -2.52 4.81
CA PHE A 90 5.45 -2.92 3.41
C PHE A 90 6.32 -1.97 2.58
N CYS A 91 6.15 -0.66 2.76
CA CYS A 91 6.95 0.34 2.05
C CYS A 91 8.43 0.32 2.45
N SER A 92 8.74 -0.15 3.65
CA SER A 92 10.11 -0.18 4.17
C SER A 92 10.86 -1.46 3.81
N LEU A 93 10.21 -2.44 3.20
CA LEU A 93 10.84 -3.72 2.88
C LEU A 93 11.86 -3.58 1.75
N PRO A 94 13.10 -4.08 1.97
CA PRO A 94 14.10 -4.12 0.90
C PRO A 94 13.82 -5.25 -0.08
N ASP A 95 14.46 -5.23 -1.24
CA ASP A 95 14.43 -6.33 -2.19
C ASP A 95 15.32 -7.49 -1.70
N PRO A 96 14.95 -8.74 -1.93
CA PRO A 96 13.68 -9.19 -2.50
C PRO A 96 12.58 -9.17 -1.43
N ARG A 97 11.47 -8.52 -1.74
CA ARG A 97 10.41 -8.26 -0.77
C ARG A 97 9.84 -9.54 -0.16
N SER A 98 9.47 -10.51 -0.99
CA SER A 98 8.85 -11.74 -0.52
C SER A 98 9.75 -12.51 0.46
N GLN A 99 11.05 -12.54 0.19
CA GLN A 99 12.01 -13.22 1.08
C GLN A 99 12.18 -12.47 2.40
N ASN A 100 12.18 -11.15 2.36
CA ASN A 100 12.30 -10.33 3.57
C ASN A 100 11.06 -10.41 4.45
N ILE A 101 9.88 -10.59 3.87
CA ILE A 101 8.66 -10.82 4.65
C ILE A 101 8.79 -12.12 5.47
N LEU A 102 9.40 -13.15 4.91
CA LEU A 102 9.55 -14.44 5.60
C LEU A 102 10.46 -14.34 6.82
N LEU A 103 11.26 -13.30 6.95
CA LEU A 103 12.11 -13.06 8.12
C LEU A 103 11.35 -12.47 9.32
N TYR A 104 10.12 -12.01 9.11
CA TYR A 104 9.30 -11.51 10.20
C TYR A 104 8.95 -12.63 11.18
N PRO A 105 8.77 -12.29 12.48
CA PRO A 105 8.26 -13.29 13.43
C PRO A 105 6.88 -13.79 13.00
N ASP A 106 6.59 -15.04 13.26
CA ASP A 106 5.27 -15.60 12.99
C ASP A 106 4.20 -14.81 13.76
N GLY A 107 3.11 -14.51 13.07
CA GLY A 107 2.01 -13.75 13.64
C GLY A 107 1.19 -13.04 12.58
N GLN A 108 0.23 -12.23 13.03
CA GLN A 108 -0.73 -11.61 12.14
C GLN A 108 -0.07 -10.64 11.15
N LEU A 109 0.91 -9.85 11.61
CA LEU A 109 1.58 -8.90 10.71
C LEU A 109 2.27 -9.61 9.55
N LYS A 110 2.97 -10.71 9.83
CA LYS A 110 3.62 -11.49 8.77
C LYS A 110 2.60 -12.05 7.79
N GLU A 111 1.50 -12.61 8.29
CA GLU A 111 0.42 -13.13 7.45
C GLU A 111 -0.19 -12.05 6.58
N ASP A 112 -0.43 -10.87 7.15
CA ASP A 112 -0.98 -9.73 6.40
C ASP A 112 -0.01 -9.25 5.31
N LEU A 113 1.28 -9.19 5.61
CA LEU A 113 2.30 -8.80 4.63
C LEU A 113 2.39 -9.83 3.49
N ILE A 114 2.30 -11.11 3.80
CA ILE A 114 2.31 -12.18 2.78
C ILE A 114 1.10 -12.00 1.85
N LEU A 115 -0.08 -11.78 2.40
CA LEU A 115 -1.29 -11.65 1.61
C LEU A 115 -1.26 -10.38 0.76
N LEU A 116 -0.79 -9.28 1.33
CA LEU A 116 -0.65 -8.02 0.59
C LEU A 116 0.34 -8.17 -0.57
N ASP A 117 1.49 -8.80 -0.32
CA ASP A 117 2.49 -9.04 -1.35
C ASP A 117 1.91 -9.90 -2.48
N LYS A 118 1.15 -10.95 -2.14
CA LYS A 118 0.48 -11.79 -3.12
C LYS A 118 -0.49 -10.99 -3.99
N ALA A 119 -1.31 -10.14 -3.37
CA ALA A 119 -2.26 -9.31 -4.11
C ALA A 119 -1.55 -8.31 -5.02
N ASN A 120 -0.48 -7.70 -4.53
CA ASN A 120 0.34 -6.77 -5.30
C ASN A 120 0.95 -7.45 -6.54
N GLU A 121 1.52 -8.65 -6.37
CA GLU A 121 2.10 -9.42 -7.47
C GLU A 121 1.03 -9.85 -8.47
N GLU A 122 -0.13 -10.28 -7.98
CA GLU A 122 -1.23 -10.70 -8.84
C GLU A 122 -1.73 -9.54 -9.71
N GLN A 123 -1.83 -8.34 -9.14
CA GLN A 123 -2.22 -7.16 -9.90
C GLN A 123 -1.18 -6.82 -10.98
N MET A 124 0.11 -6.90 -10.64
CA MET A 124 1.19 -6.57 -11.57
C MET A 124 1.31 -7.59 -12.71
N ASN A 125 0.98 -8.85 -12.45
CA ASN A 125 1.12 -9.94 -13.42
C ASN A 125 -0.18 -10.25 -14.17
N GLY A 126 -1.28 -9.64 -13.75
CA GLY A 126 -2.57 -9.79 -14.41
C GLY A 126 -2.79 -8.76 -15.52
#